data_dac5a326b3716ce3030589eea74c5cdf
#
_entry.id   dac5a326b3716ce3030589eea74c5cdf
#
_cell.length_a   1.000
_cell.length_b   1.000
_cell.length_c   1.000
_cell.angle_alpha   90.00
_cell.angle_beta   90.00
_cell.angle_gamma   90.00
#
_symmetry.space_group_name_H-M   'P 1'
#
loop_
_entity.id
_entity.type
_entity.pdbx_description
1 polymer ?
#
loop_
_entity_poly.entity_id
_entity_poly.type
_entity_poly.pdbx_seq_one_letter_code
_entity_poly.pdbx_strand_id
1 'polypeptide(L)'
;MSTLELVEKADSFYKPGYNDPPIDRWLLPGSPRELHVRKGVPRRSVMLGTNEHENLMNYASTTKSDWTRQLAKYSEQQRTQIEQLLEDKNLNEKMDALTTAEDFFCPTVLQANALLEGNSDVFMYRFAQERPNSKSLRAYHGAELPYVFDTHDEWLPTTSEDRTVSKEMKTAWINFARSGNPGEDGDWPEWSADAIAMIFRYPSMIGELDLKL
;
A
#
# COMPACT_ATOMS: atom_id res chain seq x y z
N MET A 1 -21.21 -5.62 31.63
CA MET A 1 -19.78 -5.33 31.42
C MET A 1 -19.68 -3.93 30.85
N SER A 2 -18.95 -3.06 31.49
CA SER A 2 -18.69 -1.69 31.00
C SER A 2 -17.71 -1.73 29.82
N THR A 3 -17.64 -0.63 29.05
CA THR A 3 -16.66 -0.49 27.96
C THR A 3 -15.22 -0.65 28.46
N LEU A 4 -14.94 -0.11 29.67
CA LEU A 4 -13.61 -0.23 30.29
C LEU A 4 -13.26 -1.69 30.63
N GLU A 5 -14.18 -2.42 31.26
CA GLU A 5 -13.99 -3.85 31.54
C GLU A 5 -13.83 -4.69 30.26
N LEU A 6 -14.48 -4.27 29.16
CA LEU A 6 -14.31 -4.95 27.87
C LEU A 6 -12.90 -4.71 27.31
N VAL A 7 -12.41 -3.46 27.35
CA VAL A 7 -11.07 -3.10 26.90
C VAL A 7 -10.01 -3.83 27.71
N GLU A 8 -10.09 -3.79 29.05
CA GLU A 8 -9.15 -4.49 29.94
C GLU A 8 -9.11 -6.00 29.72
N LYS A 9 -10.27 -6.62 29.43
CA LYS A 9 -10.34 -8.05 29.07
C LYS A 9 -9.78 -8.31 27.69
N ALA A 10 -10.06 -7.43 26.71
CA ALA A 10 -9.52 -7.55 25.36
C ALA A 10 -7.99 -7.51 25.37
N ASP A 11 -7.39 -6.58 26.12
CA ASP A 11 -5.94 -6.47 26.27
C ASP A 11 -5.27 -7.75 26.82
N SER A 12 -6.00 -8.55 27.57
CA SER A 12 -5.49 -9.84 28.07
C SER A 12 -5.49 -10.94 27.01
N PHE A 13 -6.31 -10.84 25.99
CA PHE A 13 -6.42 -11.79 24.88
C PHE A 13 -5.63 -11.40 23.65
N TYR A 14 -5.53 -10.10 23.37
CA TYR A 14 -4.87 -9.58 22.20
C TYR A 14 -3.46 -9.09 22.56
N LYS A 15 -2.48 -9.52 21.81
CA LYS A 15 -1.13 -8.94 21.93
C LYS A 15 -1.19 -7.47 21.55
N PRO A 16 -0.38 -6.59 22.19
CA PRO A 16 -0.25 -5.22 21.75
C PRO A 16 0.15 -5.17 20.26
N GLY A 17 -0.64 -4.50 19.44
CA GLY A 17 -0.40 -4.37 18.00
C GLY A 17 -1.65 -4.61 17.16
N TYR A 18 -1.46 -4.72 15.87
CA TYR A 18 -2.51 -5.05 14.91
C TYR A 18 -2.99 -6.48 15.15
N ASN A 19 -4.29 -6.64 15.33
CA ASN A 19 -4.90 -7.96 15.47
C ASN A 19 -5.56 -8.32 14.14
N ASP A 20 -5.09 -9.38 13.51
CA ASP A 20 -5.74 -9.94 12.34
C ASP A 20 -7.18 -10.38 12.66
N PRO A 21 -8.11 -10.27 11.70
CA PRO A 21 -9.45 -10.81 11.87
C PRO A 21 -9.38 -12.30 12.26
N PRO A 22 -10.07 -12.71 13.33
CA PRO A 22 -9.98 -14.09 13.80
C PRO A 22 -10.59 -15.05 12.77
N ILE A 23 -9.88 -16.15 12.51
CA ILE A 23 -10.41 -17.29 11.74
C ILE A 23 -11.38 -18.05 12.64
N ASP A 24 -12.65 -17.68 12.58
CA ASP A 24 -13.73 -18.21 13.44
C ASP A 24 -14.42 -19.45 12.85
N ARG A 25 -14.03 -19.86 11.66
CA ARG A 25 -14.60 -20.97 10.88
C ARG A 25 -16.07 -20.79 10.46
N TRP A 26 -16.66 -19.67 10.77
CA TRP A 26 -18.02 -19.30 10.39
C TRP A 26 -18.02 -18.19 9.33
N LEU A 27 -17.55 -16.98 9.64
CA LEU A 27 -17.41 -15.88 8.70
C LEU A 27 -16.12 -16.04 7.89
N LEU A 28 -15.01 -16.35 8.58
CA LEU A 28 -13.70 -16.66 8.00
C LEU A 28 -13.38 -18.14 8.24
N PRO A 29 -13.81 -19.04 7.32
CA PRO A 29 -13.60 -20.48 7.48
C PRO A 29 -12.14 -20.94 7.28
N GLY A 30 -11.26 -20.04 6.87
CA GLY A 30 -9.83 -20.22 6.71
C GLY A 30 -9.14 -18.88 6.48
N SER A 31 -7.81 -18.86 6.40
CA SER A 31 -7.10 -17.63 6.04
C SER A 31 -7.53 -17.15 4.65
N PRO A 32 -7.50 -15.83 4.36
CA PRO A 32 -7.82 -15.30 3.03
C PRO A 32 -7.05 -16.03 1.92
N ARG A 33 -5.77 -16.32 2.15
CA ARG A 33 -4.91 -17.07 1.20
C ARG A 33 -5.42 -18.50 0.95
N GLU A 34 -5.76 -19.23 2.01
CA GLU A 34 -6.30 -20.60 1.88
C GLU A 34 -7.64 -20.61 1.16
N LEU A 35 -8.50 -19.63 1.45
CA LEU A 35 -9.81 -19.50 0.80
C LEU A 35 -9.65 -19.18 -0.69
N HIS A 36 -8.69 -18.35 -1.03
CA HIS A 36 -8.34 -18.00 -2.41
C HIS A 36 -7.94 -19.26 -3.21
N VAL A 37 -7.01 -20.04 -2.67
CA VAL A 37 -6.52 -21.28 -3.30
C VAL A 37 -7.63 -22.33 -3.44
N ARG A 38 -8.49 -22.46 -2.43
CA ARG A 38 -9.54 -23.51 -2.40
C ARG A 38 -10.77 -23.21 -3.24
N LYS A 39 -11.19 -21.95 -3.30
CA LYS A 39 -12.46 -21.57 -3.91
C LYS A 39 -12.31 -20.84 -5.26
N GLY A 40 -11.08 -20.47 -5.60
CA GLY A 40 -10.84 -19.54 -6.68
C GLY A 40 -11.31 -18.13 -6.33
N VAL A 41 -10.99 -17.19 -7.19
CA VAL A 41 -11.45 -15.79 -7.08
C VAL A 41 -12.57 -15.59 -8.09
N PRO A 42 -13.77 -15.20 -7.65
CA PRO A 42 -14.83 -14.83 -8.61
C PRO A 42 -14.35 -13.62 -9.43
N ARG A 43 -14.58 -13.65 -10.73
CA ARG A 43 -14.29 -12.50 -11.60
C ARG A 43 -14.95 -11.23 -11.07
N ARG A 44 -14.17 -10.16 -10.99
CA ARG A 44 -14.63 -8.81 -10.60
C ARG A 44 -13.63 -7.77 -11.09
N SER A 45 -14.05 -6.53 -11.21
CA SER A 45 -13.10 -5.43 -11.37
C SER A 45 -12.56 -5.03 -10.00
N VAL A 46 -11.25 -4.84 -9.90
CA VAL A 46 -10.57 -4.48 -8.65
C VAL A 46 -9.54 -3.39 -8.94
N MET A 47 -9.52 -2.35 -8.13
CA MET A 47 -8.49 -1.32 -8.14
C MET A 47 -7.71 -1.41 -6.84
N LEU A 48 -6.38 -1.61 -6.95
CA LEU A 48 -5.45 -1.81 -5.84
C LEU A 48 -4.32 -0.80 -5.91
N GLY A 49 -3.79 -0.42 -4.76
CA GLY A 49 -2.61 0.43 -4.75
C GLY A 49 -1.97 0.57 -3.39
N THR A 50 -0.82 1.22 -3.36
CA THR A 50 -0.04 1.53 -2.17
C THR A 50 0.53 2.94 -2.26
N ASN A 51 0.87 3.49 -1.11
CA ASN A 51 1.65 4.71 -1.05
C ASN A 51 3.14 4.41 -1.17
N GLU A 52 3.93 5.38 -1.63
CA GLU A 52 5.36 5.17 -1.85
C GLU A 52 6.14 5.01 -0.54
N HIS A 53 5.64 5.60 0.56
CA HIS A 53 6.30 5.67 1.87
C HIS A 53 5.36 5.24 3.01
N GLU A 54 4.78 4.05 2.93
CA GLU A 54 3.78 3.56 3.88
C GLU A 54 4.27 3.55 5.34
N ASN A 55 5.54 3.28 5.55
CA ASN A 55 6.11 3.08 6.87
C ASN A 55 7.07 4.19 7.34
N LEU A 56 7.39 5.20 6.51
CA LEU A 56 8.42 6.21 6.82
C LEU A 56 8.16 6.94 8.15
N MET A 57 6.92 7.25 8.45
CA MET A 57 6.53 7.92 9.70
C MET A 57 6.88 7.12 10.96
N ASN A 58 7.03 5.80 10.84
CA ASN A 58 7.37 4.90 11.95
C ASN A 58 8.89 4.85 12.22
N TYR A 59 9.72 5.37 11.32
CA TYR A 59 11.16 5.21 11.31
C TYR A 59 11.95 6.52 11.42
N ALA A 60 11.40 7.52 12.09
CA ALA A 60 12.03 8.85 12.24
C ALA A 60 13.44 8.81 12.89
N SER A 61 13.80 7.73 13.59
CA SER A 61 15.06 7.59 14.33
C SER A 61 15.63 6.17 14.27
N THR A 62 15.68 5.56 13.09
CA THR A 62 16.22 4.21 12.89
C THR A 62 17.71 4.14 13.20
N THR A 63 18.10 3.19 14.05
CA THR A 63 19.50 2.94 14.37
C THR A 63 20.10 1.83 13.49
N LYS A 64 21.44 1.73 13.45
CA LYS A 64 22.10 0.59 12.79
C LYS A 64 21.68 -0.76 13.39
N SER A 65 21.41 -0.80 14.69
CA SER A 65 20.94 -2.02 15.37
C SER A 65 19.56 -2.43 14.87
N ASP A 66 18.65 -1.46 14.65
CA ASP A 66 17.31 -1.74 14.13
C ASP A 66 17.38 -2.29 12.70
N TRP A 67 18.21 -1.66 11.86
CA TRP A 67 18.45 -2.13 10.50
C TRP A 67 19.03 -3.54 10.47
N THR A 68 20.08 -3.81 11.29
CA THR A 68 20.68 -5.15 11.40
C THR A 68 19.65 -6.19 11.84
N ARG A 69 18.76 -5.84 12.78
CA ARG A 69 17.68 -6.73 13.26
C ARG A 69 16.68 -7.01 12.17
N GLN A 70 16.32 -6.00 11.37
CA GLN A 70 15.42 -6.17 10.23
C GLN A 70 16.03 -7.12 9.20
N LEU A 71 17.27 -6.89 8.81
CA LEU A 71 17.99 -7.74 7.86
C LEU A 71 18.19 -9.18 8.34
N ALA A 72 18.22 -9.42 9.65
CA ALA A 72 18.37 -10.76 10.20
C ALA A 72 17.24 -11.74 9.84
N LYS A 73 16.10 -11.23 9.35
CA LYS A 73 14.97 -12.01 8.83
C LYS A 73 15.28 -12.70 7.50
N TYR A 74 16.31 -12.28 6.78
CA TYR A 74 16.64 -12.68 5.42
C TYR A 74 17.90 -13.53 5.35
N SER A 75 18.04 -14.33 4.30
CA SER A 75 19.28 -15.05 3.98
C SER A 75 20.42 -14.09 3.64
N GLU A 76 21.65 -14.56 3.71
CA GLU A 76 22.85 -13.75 3.38
C GLU A 76 22.78 -13.18 1.94
N GLN A 77 22.36 -13.99 0.99
CA GLN A 77 22.19 -13.56 -0.40
C GLN A 77 21.13 -12.44 -0.53
N GLN A 78 20.00 -12.58 0.12
CA GLN A 78 18.94 -11.56 0.13
C GLN A 78 19.41 -10.27 0.79
N ARG A 79 20.11 -10.36 1.92
CA ARG A 79 20.68 -9.17 2.60
C ARG A 79 21.60 -8.38 1.68
N THR A 80 22.48 -9.07 0.96
CA THR A 80 23.39 -8.44 0.00
C THR A 80 22.61 -7.72 -1.10
N GLN A 81 21.57 -8.35 -1.64
CA GLN A 81 20.70 -7.74 -2.65
C GLN A 81 19.95 -6.51 -2.11
N ILE A 82 19.36 -6.60 -0.92
CA ILE A 82 18.66 -5.49 -0.25
C ILE A 82 19.60 -4.32 -0.02
N GLU A 83 20.81 -4.56 0.48
CA GLU A 83 21.80 -3.51 0.71
C GLU A 83 22.24 -2.84 -0.59
N GLN A 84 22.37 -3.58 -1.69
CA GLN A 84 22.69 -3.03 -2.99
C GLN A 84 21.54 -2.18 -3.55
N LEU A 85 20.30 -2.67 -3.47
CA LEU A 85 19.12 -1.95 -3.97
C LEU A 85 18.85 -0.66 -3.21
N LEU A 86 19.26 -0.57 -1.95
CA LEU A 86 19.02 0.55 -1.06
C LEU A 86 20.29 1.33 -0.71
N GLU A 87 21.39 1.19 -1.46
CA GLU A 87 22.69 1.75 -1.09
C GLU A 87 22.70 3.29 -0.96
N ASP A 88 21.90 3.97 -1.78
CA ASP A 88 21.76 5.42 -1.84
C ASP A 88 20.87 6.02 -0.72
N LYS A 89 20.19 5.17 0.04
CA LYS A 89 19.22 5.58 1.05
C LYS A 89 19.83 5.68 2.46
N ASN A 90 19.36 6.65 3.25
CA ASN A 90 19.66 6.67 4.68
C ASN A 90 18.91 5.56 5.44
N LEU A 91 19.24 5.33 6.73
CA LEU A 91 18.66 4.22 7.50
C LEU A 91 17.14 4.27 7.65
N ASN A 92 16.56 5.47 7.80
CA ASN A 92 15.11 5.63 7.90
C ASN A 92 14.43 5.23 6.57
N GLU A 93 14.99 5.69 5.46
CA GLU A 93 14.51 5.39 4.12
C GLU A 93 14.72 3.91 3.75
N LYS A 94 15.82 3.29 4.19
CA LYS A 94 16.04 1.84 4.04
C LYS A 94 14.98 1.03 4.76
N MET A 95 14.70 1.39 6.01
CA MET A 95 13.64 0.72 6.80
C MET A 95 12.27 0.90 6.17
N ASP A 96 11.92 2.14 5.78
CA ASP A 96 10.66 2.40 5.11
C ASP A 96 10.53 1.60 3.81
N ALA A 97 11.50 1.69 2.90
CA ALA A 97 11.45 1.00 1.61
C ALA A 97 11.27 -0.51 1.78
N LEU A 98 12.06 -1.13 2.66
CA LEU A 98 11.99 -2.57 2.91
C LEU A 98 10.65 -2.98 3.54
N THR A 99 10.19 -2.27 4.57
CA THR A 99 8.95 -2.63 5.25
C THR A 99 7.71 -2.21 4.47
N THR A 100 7.76 -1.14 3.69
CA THR A 100 6.70 -0.82 2.70
C THR A 100 6.57 -1.93 1.66
N ALA A 101 7.69 -2.49 1.20
CA ALA A 101 7.66 -3.65 0.31
C ALA A 101 7.09 -4.89 0.99
N GLU A 102 7.54 -5.21 2.22
CA GLU A 102 7.07 -6.39 2.98
C GLU A 102 5.58 -6.34 3.32
N ASP A 103 5.12 -5.21 3.84
CA ASP A 103 3.82 -5.12 4.49
C ASP A 103 2.70 -4.69 3.54
N PHE A 104 3.04 -3.96 2.45
CA PHE A 104 2.06 -3.36 1.55
C PHE A 104 2.28 -3.75 0.08
N PHE A 105 3.43 -3.43 -0.50
CA PHE A 105 3.62 -3.53 -1.94
C PHE A 105 3.63 -4.98 -2.45
N CYS A 106 4.48 -5.85 -1.89
CA CYS A 106 4.53 -7.25 -2.30
C CYS A 106 3.21 -8.00 -2.06
N PRO A 107 2.52 -7.85 -0.91
CA PRO A 107 1.19 -8.41 -0.73
C PRO A 107 0.17 -7.92 -1.76
N THR A 108 0.21 -6.63 -2.12
CA THR A 108 -0.69 -6.04 -3.13
C THR A 108 -0.42 -6.61 -4.51
N VAL A 109 0.85 -6.74 -4.92
CA VAL A 109 1.23 -7.37 -6.19
C VAL A 109 0.82 -8.85 -6.24
N LEU A 110 1.05 -9.60 -5.15
CA LEU A 110 0.61 -11.00 -5.05
C LEU A 110 -0.92 -11.13 -5.17
N GLN A 111 -1.66 -10.22 -4.52
CA GLN A 111 -3.11 -10.18 -4.62
C GLN A 111 -3.57 -9.85 -6.05
N ALA A 112 -2.93 -8.86 -6.70
CA ALA A 112 -3.23 -8.49 -8.09
C ALA A 112 -3.02 -9.69 -9.04
N ASN A 113 -1.90 -10.39 -8.91
CA ASN A 113 -1.60 -11.56 -9.74
C ASN A 113 -2.61 -12.70 -9.51
N ALA A 114 -2.99 -12.96 -8.26
CA ALA A 114 -3.99 -13.97 -7.95
C ALA A 114 -5.40 -13.62 -8.49
N LEU A 115 -5.74 -12.33 -8.54
CA LEU A 115 -6.98 -11.85 -9.15
C LEU A 115 -6.97 -12.03 -10.67
N LEU A 116 -5.83 -11.83 -11.33
CA LEU A 116 -5.67 -12.09 -12.77
C LEU A 116 -5.87 -13.58 -13.10
N GLU A 117 -5.35 -14.50 -12.28
CA GLU A 117 -5.60 -15.94 -12.44
C GLU A 117 -7.09 -16.27 -12.38
N GLY A 118 -7.88 -15.48 -11.63
CA GLY A 118 -9.34 -15.55 -11.56
C GLY A 118 -10.08 -14.80 -12.70
N ASN A 119 -9.37 -14.35 -13.73
CA ASN A 119 -9.88 -13.53 -14.84
C ASN A 119 -10.57 -12.23 -14.39
N SER A 120 -10.11 -11.62 -13.31
CA SER A 120 -10.55 -10.31 -12.84
C SER A 120 -9.88 -9.20 -13.64
N ASP A 121 -10.58 -8.09 -13.82
CA ASP A 121 -10.02 -6.87 -14.40
C ASP A 121 -9.32 -6.11 -13.26
N VAL A 122 -7.99 -6.02 -13.28
CA VAL A 122 -7.20 -5.45 -12.17
C VAL A 122 -6.49 -4.18 -12.62
N PHE A 123 -6.62 -3.13 -11.82
CA PHE A 123 -5.98 -1.84 -12.04
C PHE A 123 -5.09 -1.52 -10.84
N MET A 124 -3.83 -1.18 -11.10
CA MET A 124 -2.87 -0.87 -10.04
C MET A 124 -2.51 0.62 -10.03
N TYR A 125 -2.33 1.17 -8.82
CA TYR A 125 -1.76 2.50 -8.66
C TYR A 125 -0.67 2.55 -7.59
N ARG A 126 0.18 3.59 -7.69
CA ARG A 126 1.06 4.05 -6.62
C ARG A 126 0.77 5.51 -6.32
N PHE A 127 0.52 5.83 -5.08
CA PHE A 127 0.43 7.21 -4.64
C PHE A 127 1.81 7.70 -4.19
N ALA A 128 2.34 8.71 -4.91
CA ALA A 128 3.69 9.25 -4.71
C ALA A 128 3.70 10.79 -4.59
N GLN A 129 2.52 11.40 -4.39
CA GLN A 129 2.43 12.86 -4.20
C GLN A 129 2.87 13.24 -2.79
N GLU A 130 3.81 14.18 -2.71
CA GLU A 130 4.31 14.75 -1.47
C GLU A 130 3.77 16.17 -1.29
N ARG A 131 3.10 16.44 -0.16
CA ARG A 131 2.66 17.80 0.18
C ARG A 131 3.85 18.64 0.66
N PRO A 132 3.87 19.96 0.43
CA PRO A 132 4.89 20.84 0.99
C PRO A 132 5.03 20.67 2.51
N ASN A 133 6.25 20.75 3.00
CA ASN A 133 6.61 20.54 4.41
C ASN A 133 6.41 19.10 4.96
N SER A 134 6.05 18.14 4.12
CA SER A 134 5.95 16.73 4.51
C SER A 134 7.31 16.00 4.57
N LYS A 135 8.43 16.72 4.69
CA LYS A 135 9.81 16.19 4.53
C LYS A 135 10.11 14.87 5.25
N SER A 136 9.53 14.67 6.42
CA SER A 136 9.69 13.43 7.20
C SER A 136 8.57 12.41 6.98
N LEU A 137 7.56 12.76 6.21
CA LEU A 137 6.37 11.93 5.99
C LEU A 137 6.26 11.48 4.54
N ARG A 138 6.59 12.36 3.57
CA ARG A 138 6.47 12.15 2.13
C ARG A 138 5.06 11.67 1.74
N ALA A 139 4.94 10.64 0.90
CA ALA A 139 3.69 9.97 0.57
C ALA A 139 3.39 8.86 1.62
N TYR A 140 3.10 9.27 2.85
CA TYR A 140 2.93 8.41 4.03
C TYR A 140 1.63 7.60 3.99
N HIS A 141 1.49 6.64 4.90
CA HIS A 141 0.30 5.81 5.03
C HIS A 141 -0.97 6.64 5.28
N GLY A 142 -1.94 6.52 4.38
CA GLY A 142 -3.18 7.31 4.39
C GLY A 142 -3.07 8.69 3.74
N ALA A 143 -1.90 9.08 3.19
CA ALA A 143 -1.73 10.38 2.55
C ALA A 143 -2.60 10.56 1.30
N GLU A 144 -3.05 9.49 0.66
CA GLU A 144 -3.93 9.50 -0.50
C GLU A 144 -5.39 9.84 -0.15
N LEU A 145 -5.83 9.60 1.09
CA LEU A 145 -7.22 9.78 1.50
C LEU A 145 -7.75 11.20 1.28
N PRO A 146 -7.04 12.27 1.64
CA PRO A 146 -7.46 13.64 1.32
C PRO A 146 -7.64 13.90 -0.18
N TYR A 147 -6.88 13.21 -1.03
CA TYR A 147 -6.97 13.36 -2.49
C TYR A 147 -8.19 12.64 -3.06
N VAL A 148 -8.47 11.44 -2.59
CA VAL A 148 -9.64 10.66 -3.01
C VAL A 148 -10.94 11.34 -2.59
N PHE A 149 -11.01 11.85 -1.34
CA PHE A 149 -12.23 12.41 -0.75
C PHE A 149 -12.31 13.94 -0.82
N ASP A 150 -11.29 14.62 -1.32
CA ASP A 150 -11.18 16.10 -1.35
C ASP A 150 -11.33 16.72 0.05
N THR A 151 -10.73 16.09 1.04
CA THR A 151 -10.83 16.46 2.47
C THR A 151 -9.50 16.97 3.00
N HIS A 152 -8.80 17.80 2.20
CA HIS A 152 -7.54 18.39 2.62
C HIS A 152 -7.72 19.24 3.87
N ASP A 153 -6.99 18.88 4.91
CA ASP A 153 -6.90 19.60 6.17
C ASP A 153 -5.85 20.73 6.13
N GLU A 154 -5.73 21.47 7.23
CA GLU A 154 -4.82 22.62 7.34
C GLU A 154 -3.45 22.26 7.90
N TRP A 155 -3.20 21.02 8.36
CA TRP A 155 -1.94 20.67 9.02
C TRP A 155 -0.76 20.57 8.06
N LEU A 156 -1.01 20.27 6.79
CA LEU A 156 -0.03 20.40 5.70
C LEU A 156 -0.57 21.34 4.62
N PRO A 157 0.27 22.23 4.06
CA PRO A 157 -0.13 23.07 2.93
C PRO A 157 -0.61 22.25 1.74
N THR A 158 -1.65 22.72 1.07
CA THR A 158 -2.20 22.13 -0.15
C THR A 158 -1.99 23.08 -1.31
N THR A 159 -1.27 22.64 -2.33
CA THR A 159 -0.93 23.43 -3.52
C THR A 159 -1.98 23.26 -4.64
N SER A 160 -1.82 24.02 -5.74
CA SER A 160 -2.58 23.79 -6.97
C SER A 160 -2.28 22.44 -7.62
N GLU A 161 -1.04 21.96 -7.47
CA GLU A 161 -0.59 20.64 -7.95
C GLU A 161 -1.29 19.52 -7.18
N ASP A 162 -1.35 19.62 -5.84
CA ASP A 162 -2.09 18.68 -5.00
C ASP A 162 -3.57 18.62 -5.39
N ARG A 163 -4.19 19.78 -5.69
CA ARG A 163 -5.60 19.83 -6.14
C ARG A 163 -5.79 19.22 -7.52
N THR A 164 -4.80 19.31 -8.40
CA THR A 164 -4.84 18.65 -9.71
C THR A 164 -4.82 17.14 -9.53
N VAL A 165 -3.88 16.60 -8.76
CA VAL A 165 -3.82 15.16 -8.43
C VAL A 165 -5.11 14.70 -7.73
N SER A 166 -5.65 15.50 -6.79
CA SER A 166 -6.92 15.19 -6.14
C SER A 166 -8.07 15.08 -7.14
N LYS A 167 -8.16 15.98 -8.12
CA LYS A 167 -9.18 15.92 -9.16
C LYS A 167 -9.03 14.65 -10.01
N GLU A 168 -7.82 14.28 -10.40
CA GLU A 168 -7.52 13.08 -11.18
C GLU A 168 -7.90 11.82 -10.40
N MET A 169 -7.50 11.71 -9.12
CA MET A 169 -7.84 10.59 -8.26
C MET A 169 -9.35 10.46 -8.07
N LYS A 170 -10.04 11.54 -7.70
CA LYS A 170 -11.52 11.52 -7.56
C LYS A 170 -12.20 11.06 -8.83
N THR A 171 -11.75 11.54 -9.99
CA THR A 171 -12.32 11.14 -11.28
C THR A 171 -12.13 9.65 -11.51
N ALA A 172 -10.92 9.12 -11.27
CA ALA A 172 -10.63 7.70 -11.42
C ALA A 172 -11.50 6.82 -10.49
N TRP A 173 -11.64 7.20 -9.21
CA TRP A 173 -12.50 6.46 -8.26
C TRP A 173 -13.97 6.49 -8.66
N ILE A 174 -14.47 7.63 -9.15
CA ILE A 174 -15.85 7.76 -9.64
C ILE A 174 -16.07 6.91 -10.89
N ASN A 175 -15.13 6.94 -11.83
CA ASN A 175 -15.21 6.13 -13.05
C ASN A 175 -15.20 4.63 -12.70
N PHE A 176 -14.28 4.22 -11.86
CA PHE A 176 -14.21 2.83 -11.38
C PHE A 176 -15.51 2.38 -10.70
N ALA A 177 -16.06 3.20 -9.81
CA ALA A 177 -17.34 2.89 -9.15
C ALA A 177 -18.53 2.75 -10.13
N ARG A 178 -18.49 3.47 -11.26
CA ARG A 178 -19.56 3.46 -12.28
C ARG A 178 -19.43 2.32 -13.28
N SER A 179 -18.23 2.03 -13.71
CA SER A 179 -17.97 1.15 -14.86
C SER A 179 -17.09 -0.05 -14.56
N GLY A 180 -16.40 -0.07 -13.40
CA GLY A 180 -15.35 -1.04 -13.10
C GLY A 180 -14.01 -0.73 -13.78
N ASN A 181 -13.90 0.42 -14.47
CA ASN A 181 -12.67 0.91 -15.11
C ASN A 181 -12.34 2.32 -14.59
N PRO A 182 -11.15 2.60 -14.04
CA PRO A 182 -10.78 3.92 -13.52
C PRO A 182 -10.39 4.93 -14.61
N GLY A 183 -9.97 4.45 -15.78
CA GLY A 183 -9.56 5.29 -16.93
C GLY A 183 -10.72 5.59 -17.86
N GLU A 184 -10.55 6.61 -18.69
CA GLU A 184 -11.36 6.88 -19.86
C GLU A 184 -10.59 6.39 -21.10
N ASP A 185 -11.25 5.72 -22.03
CA ASP A 185 -10.69 5.30 -23.34
C ASP A 185 -9.35 4.54 -23.31
N GLY A 186 -9.04 3.83 -22.21
CA GLY A 186 -7.81 3.03 -22.09
C GLY A 186 -6.61 3.78 -21.52
N ASP A 187 -6.80 4.97 -20.98
CA ASP A 187 -5.73 5.79 -20.37
C ASP A 187 -5.10 5.16 -19.13
N TRP A 188 -5.73 4.15 -18.56
CA TRP A 188 -5.20 3.37 -17.44
C TRP A 188 -5.21 1.89 -17.80
N PRO A 189 -4.05 1.28 -18.09
CA PRO A 189 -3.95 -0.11 -18.49
C PRO A 189 -4.31 -1.06 -17.34
N GLU A 190 -4.89 -2.20 -17.69
CA GLU A 190 -5.04 -3.30 -16.75
C GLU A 190 -3.66 -3.83 -16.32
N TRP A 191 -3.59 -4.29 -15.09
CA TRP A 191 -2.40 -4.91 -14.53
C TRP A 191 -1.98 -6.15 -15.35
N SER A 192 -0.70 -6.27 -15.60
CA SER A 192 -0.11 -7.38 -16.35
C SER A 192 1.30 -7.71 -15.87
N ALA A 193 1.96 -8.64 -16.50
CA ALA A 193 3.36 -8.97 -16.24
C ALA A 193 4.33 -7.79 -16.50
N ASP A 194 3.91 -6.78 -17.25
CA ASP A 194 4.71 -5.59 -17.52
C ASP A 194 4.77 -4.63 -16.33
N ALA A 195 4.03 -4.92 -15.25
CA ALA A 195 3.98 -4.15 -14.01
C ALA A 195 3.67 -2.66 -14.21
N ILE A 196 2.82 -2.33 -15.19
CA ILE A 196 2.43 -0.96 -15.51
C ILE A 196 1.28 -0.52 -14.59
N ALA A 197 1.39 0.66 -14.01
CA ALA A 197 0.40 1.21 -13.09
C ALA A 197 0.24 2.72 -13.27
N MET A 198 -0.83 3.28 -12.69
CA MET A 198 -1.00 4.71 -12.53
C MET A 198 -0.16 5.20 -11.34
N ILE A 199 0.69 6.19 -11.56
CA ILE A 199 1.49 6.83 -10.53
C ILE A 199 0.90 8.21 -10.28
N PHE A 200 0.25 8.38 -9.12
CA PHE A 200 -0.33 9.65 -8.69
C PHE A 200 0.71 10.52 -8.03
N ARG A 201 1.24 11.44 -8.81
CA ARG A 201 2.08 12.58 -8.42
C ARG A 201 1.88 13.68 -9.46
N TYR A 202 2.33 14.89 -9.20
CA TYR A 202 2.20 15.94 -10.19
C TYR A 202 3.45 16.01 -11.11
N PRO A 203 3.28 15.86 -12.43
CA PRO A 203 2.07 15.36 -13.13
C PRO A 203 1.89 13.84 -12.90
N SER A 204 0.62 13.38 -12.87
CA SER A 204 0.33 11.94 -12.83
C SER A 204 0.75 11.27 -14.13
N MET A 205 1.16 10.02 -14.06
CA MET A 205 1.70 9.30 -15.22
C MET A 205 1.43 7.81 -15.15
N ILE A 206 1.38 7.17 -16.30
CA ILE A 206 1.49 5.72 -16.42
C ILE A 206 2.97 5.36 -16.38
N GLY A 207 3.33 4.39 -15.56
CA GLY A 207 4.72 3.97 -15.41
C GLY A 207 4.86 2.55 -14.90
N GLU A 208 6.04 1.99 -15.09
CA GLU A 208 6.42 0.68 -14.56
C GLU A 208 6.68 0.78 -13.05
N LEU A 209 6.13 -0.16 -12.27
CA LEU A 209 6.48 -0.31 -10.86
C LEU A 209 7.74 -1.18 -10.74
N ASP A 210 8.71 -0.70 -9.97
CA ASP A 210 9.90 -1.51 -9.68
C ASP A 210 9.56 -2.65 -8.73
N LEU A 211 9.66 -3.88 -9.21
CA LEU A 211 9.37 -5.12 -8.48
C LEU A 211 10.62 -5.77 -7.87
N LYS A 212 11.76 -5.08 -7.79
CA LYS A 212 13.04 -5.66 -7.35
C LYS A 212 13.21 -5.76 -5.84
N LEU A 213 12.36 -5.11 -5.06
CA LEU A 213 12.38 -5.22 -3.59
C LEU A 213 11.58 -6.41 -3.09
#